data_214048420d066fe69de4d27a9a5e9827
#
_entry.id   214048420d066fe69de4d27a9a5e9827
#
_cell.length_a   1.000
_cell.length_b   1.000
_cell.length_c   1.000
_cell.angle_alpha   90.00
_cell.angle_beta   90.00
_cell.angle_gamma   90.00
#
_symmetry.space_group_name_H-M   'P 1'
#
loop_
_entity.id
_entity.type
_entity.pdbx_description
1 polymer ?
#
loop_
_entity_poly.entity_id
_entity_poly.type
_entity_poly.pdbx_seq_one_letter_code
_entity_poly.pdbx_strand_id
1 'polypeptide(L)'
;MARQPLYATAGDGTKLFVQDWGSGRPVLLLAAWTFNSSIWGSQIVALNANGFRCVAPDRRGHGRSDMPMAGYDLDTLTDDVAAVIEQHDLHDVMIVAHSMGSIEAVNYLARHGAERIARLALVAPTTPFIVQTEDNPDAVPRAMVDAQIAAIAQDFSKWMGENEAPFFMPDTAEVTRAWIREMMLSVPLPVALACRKTISFADLRAAASGIDRPTLIVHGDNDASAPLELTGAKTAKLIKGSRLAVYEGAPHALPLTHSARLMADLLAFMDA
;
A
#
# COMPACT_ATOMS: atom_id res chain seq x y z
N MET A 1 -2.08 10.37 -28.89
CA MET A 1 -2.50 9.27 -28.02
C MET A 1 -3.88 9.56 -27.47
N ALA A 2 -4.79 8.57 -27.43
CA ALA A 2 -6.08 8.76 -26.79
C ALA A 2 -5.84 8.97 -25.28
N ARG A 3 -6.58 9.91 -24.68
CA ARG A 3 -6.51 10.17 -23.24
C ARG A 3 -7.11 8.96 -22.53
N GLN A 4 -6.38 8.37 -21.59
CA GLN A 4 -6.89 7.30 -20.74
C GLN A 4 -8.05 7.82 -19.86
N PRO A 5 -9.03 6.97 -19.51
CA PRO A 5 -10.12 7.38 -18.65
C PRO A 5 -9.58 7.80 -17.28
N LEU A 6 -10.13 8.89 -16.73
CA LEU A 6 -9.78 9.34 -15.36
C LEU A 6 -10.35 8.42 -14.26
N TYR A 7 -11.20 7.47 -14.62
CA TYR A 7 -11.87 6.55 -13.69
C TYR A 7 -11.91 5.15 -14.28
N ALA A 8 -11.60 4.17 -13.43
CA ALA A 8 -12.01 2.78 -13.64
C ALA A 8 -13.35 2.55 -12.94
N THR A 9 -14.08 1.53 -13.36
CA THR A 9 -15.38 1.14 -12.77
C THR A 9 -15.25 -0.24 -12.17
N ALA A 10 -15.41 -0.35 -10.87
CA ALA A 10 -15.44 -1.63 -10.16
C ALA A 10 -16.66 -2.46 -10.54
N GLY A 11 -16.65 -3.76 -10.21
CA GLY A 11 -17.73 -4.68 -10.55
C GLY A 11 -19.10 -4.32 -9.95
N ASP A 12 -19.13 -3.57 -8.86
CA ASP A 12 -20.33 -3.06 -8.20
C ASP A 12 -20.75 -1.66 -8.71
N GLY A 13 -20.06 -1.11 -9.71
CA GLY A 13 -20.32 0.20 -10.29
C GLY A 13 -19.55 1.36 -9.63
N THR A 14 -18.82 1.13 -8.53
CA THR A 14 -18.00 2.15 -7.86
C THR A 14 -16.99 2.75 -8.83
N LYS A 15 -16.91 4.08 -8.88
CA LYS A 15 -15.94 4.81 -9.71
C LYS A 15 -14.64 5.03 -8.94
N LEU A 16 -13.57 4.50 -9.49
CA LEU A 16 -12.22 4.60 -8.91
C LEU A 16 -11.44 5.64 -9.70
N PHE A 17 -11.10 6.75 -9.08
CA PHE A 17 -10.26 7.76 -9.72
C PHE A 17 -8.85 7.20 -9.95
N VAL A 18 -8.27 7.49 -11.10
CA VAL A 18 -6.94 7.02 -11.48
C VAL A 18 -6.08 8.17 -12.00
N GLN A 19 -4.93 8.41 -11.38
CA GLN A 19 -3.86 9.19 -11.98
C GLN A 19 -3.11 8.29 -12.97
N ASP A 20 -3.00 8.74 -14.23
CA ASP A 20 -2.30 8.02 -15.29
C ASP A 20 -1.37 8.98 -16.03
N TRP A 21 -0.08 8.85 -15.78
CA TRP A 21 0.96 9.77 -16.26
C TRP A 21 2.09 9.03 -16.96
N GLY A 22 2.60 9.64 -18.03
CA GLY A 22 3.75 9.13 -18.77
C GLY A 22 3.39 8.10 -19.82
N SER A 23 4.40 7.36 -20.26
CA SER A 23 4.29 6.29 -21.27
C SER A 23 5.39 5.26 -21.04
N GLY A 24 5.30 4.07 -21.66
CA GLY A 24 6.26 3.00 -21.49
C GLY A 24 5.76 1.89 -20.56
N ARG A 25 6.67 1.15 -19.94
CA ARG A 25 6.32 0.04 -19.03
C ARG A 25 5.49 0.55 -17.85
N PRO A 26 4.35 -0.07 -17.52
CA PRO A 26 3.47 0.42 -16.47
C PRO A 26 3.98 0.10 -15.08
N VAL A 27 3.84 1.10 -14.19
CA VAL A 27 4.02 0.97 -12.74
C VAL A 27 2.70 1.30 -12.07
N LEU A 28 2.12 0.33 -11.37
CA LEU A 28 0.91 0.52 -10.57
C LEU A 28 1.31 0.87 -9.14
N LEU A 29 0.81 2.01 -8.64
CA LEU A 29 1.19 2.57 -7.35
C LEU A 29 0.01 2.48 -6.36
N LEU A 30 0.08 1.58 -5.39
CA LEU A 30 -0.98 1.33 -4.40
C LEU A 30 -0.64 2.03 -3.07
N ALA A 31 -1.50 2.93 -2.63
CA ALA A 31 -1.27 3.76 -1.45
C ALA A 31 -1.58 3.05 -0.13
N ALA A 32 -1.02 3.59 0.97
CA ALA A 32 -1.28 3.13 2.33
C ALA A 32 -2.72 3.40 2.80
N TRP A 33 -3.05 2.92 3.99
CA TRP A 33 -4.30 3.21 4.69
C TRP A 33 -4.50 4.72 4.84
N THR A 34 -5.71 5.19 4.51
CA THR A 34 -6.12 6.59 4.53
C THR A 34 -5.37 7.52 3.58
N PHE A 35 -4.47 7.00 2.75
CA PHE A 35 -3.80 7.78 1.72
C PHE A 35 -4.49 7.63 0.36
N ASN A 36 -4.36 8.65 -0.47
CA ASN A 36 -4.76 8.64 -1.87
C ASN A 36 -3.54 8.69 -2.80
N SER A 37 -3.77 8.67 -4.11
CA SER A 37 -2.73 8.63 -5.13
C SER A 37 -1.77 9.84 -5.12
N SER A 38 -2.13 10.96 -4.47
CA SER A 38 -1.28 12.16 -4.40
C SER A 38 0.02 11.93 -3.62
N ILE A 39 0.06 10.90 -2.76
CA ILE A 39 1.26 10.53 -2.01
C ILE A 39 2.44 10.19 -2.94
N TRP A 40 2.16 9.72 -4.14
CA TRP A 40 3.13 9.24 -5.11
C TRP A 40 3.71 10.33 -6.03
N GLY A 41 3.39 11.61 -5.80
CA GLY A 41 3.78 12.71 -6.69
C GLY A 41 5.26 12.72 -7.07
N SER A 42 6.16 12.60 -6.09
CA SER A 42 7.61 12.58 -6.33
C SER A 42 8.06 11.33 -7.09
N GLN A 43 7.47 10.17 -6.78
CA GLN A 43 7.76 8.91 -7.45
C GLN A 43 7.28 8.95 -8.92
N ILE A 44 6.08 9.48 -9.17
CA ILE A 44 5.53 9.63 -10.52
C ILE A 44 6.46 10.51 -11.39
N VAL A 45 6.91 11.65 -10.86
CA VAL A 45 7.85 12.52 -11.59
C VAL A 45 9.15 11.80 -11.92
N ALA A 46 9.74 11.09 -10.95
CA ALA A 46 11.00 10.38 -11.15
C ALA A 46 10.85 9.17 -12.10
N LEU A 47 9.78 8.39 -11.99
CA LEU A 47 9.50 7.25 -12.87
C LEU A 47 9.22 7.70 -14.30
N ASN A 48 8.43 8.77 -14.48
CA ASN A 48 8.16 9.32 -15.82
C ASN A 48 9.45 9.83 -16.50
N ALA A 49 10.35 10.46 -15.73
CA ALA A 49 11.65 10.91 -16.25
C ALA A 49 12.53 9.72 -16.72
N ASN A 50 12.27 8.51 -16.20
CA ASN A 50 12.95 7.27 -16.61
C ASN A 50 12.13 6.42 -17.60
N GLY A 51 11.09 6.97 -18.23
CA GLY A 51 10.35 6.32 -19.31
C GLY A 51 9.32 5.27 -18.85
N PHE A 52 8.80 5.38 -17.63
CA PHE A 52 7.72 4.55 -17.13
C PHE A 52 6.37 5.26 -17.18
N ARG A 53 5.29 4.51 -17.39
CA ARG A 53 3.91 4.97 -17.22
C ARG A 53 3.47 4.67 -15.79
N CYS A 54 3.04 5.69 -15.06
CA CYS A 54 2.59 5.56 -13.67
C CYS A 54 1.08 5.59 -13.60
N VAL A 55 0.50 4.54 -13.04
CA VAL A 55 -0.94 4.41 -12.80
C VAL A 55 -1.15 4.32 -11.29
N ALA A 56 -1.86 5.30 -10.71
CA ALA A 56 -2.05 5.40 -9.27
C ALA A 56 -3.55 5.62 -8.96
N PRO A 57 -4.28 4.58 -8.56
CA PRO A 57 -5.68 4.73 -8.19
C PRO A 57 -5.84 5.34 -6.79
N ASP A 58 -6.91 6.11 -6.61
CA ASP A 58 -7.48 6.35 -5.30
C ASP A 58 -8.36 5.12 -4.96
N ARG A 59 -8.12 4.49 -3.80
CA ARG A 59 -8.94 3.37 -3.31
C ARG A 59 -10.38 3.85 -3.11
N ARG A 60 -11.39 2.98 -3.28
CA ARG A 60 -12.77 3.31 -2.89
C ARG A 60 -12.79 3.93 -1.49
N GLY A 61 -13.62 4.94 -1.28
CA GLY A 61 -13.71 5.69 -0.03
C GLY A 61 -12.55 6.64 0.26
N HIS A 62 -11.59 6.79 -0.66
CA HIS A 62 -10.42 7.66 -0.52
C HIS A 62 -10.32 8.65 -1.68
N GLY A 63 -9.78 9.83 -1.40
CA GLY A 63 -9.47 10.83 -2.41
C GLY A 63 -10.67 11.22 -3.29
N ARG A 64 -10.58 10.95 -4.58
CA ARG A 64 -11.58 11.32 -5.61
C ARG A 64 -12.42 10.14 -6.07
N SER A 65 -12.21 8.95 -5.51
CA SER A 65 -13.04 7.78 -5.77
C SER A 65 -14.37 7.85 -5.04
N ASP A 66 -15.36 7.11 -5.55
CA ASP A 66 -16.66 6.98 -4.88
C ASP A 66 -16.52 6.40 -3.47
N MET A 67 -17.47 6.74 -2.60
CA MET A 67 -17.51 6.34 -1.19
C MET A 67 -18.73 5.44 -0.92
N PRO A 68 -18.72 4.17 -1.36
CA PRO A 68 -19.83 3.26 -1.09
C PRO A 68 -19.94 2.96 0.40
N MET A 69 -21.13 2.58 0.88
CA MET A 69 -21.38 2.28 2.30
C MET A 69 -20.74 0.97 2.77
N ALA A 70 -20.33 0.09 1.83
CA ALA A 70 -19.75 -1.24 2.10
C ALA A 70 -18.72 -1.60 1.01
N GLY A 71 -18.13 -2.81 1.10
CA GLY A 71 -17.19 -3.30 0.11
C GLY A 71 -15.75 -2.90 0.42
N TYR A 72 -15.38 -2.86 1.70
CA TYR A 72 -14.02 -2.57 2.16
C TYR A 72 -13.29 -3.82 2.66
N ASP A 73 -13.85 -5.01 2.40
CA ASP A 73 -13.17 -6.28 2.60
C ASP A 73 -12.04 -6.49 1.57
N LEU A 74 -11.10 -7.38 1.90
CA LEU A 74 -9.89 -7.56 1.11
C LEU A 74 -10.18 -7.98 -0.33
N ASP A 75 -11.15 -8.86 -0.55
CA ASP A 75 -11.47 -9.38 -1.88
C ASP A 75 -12.05 -8.29 -2.77
N THR A 76 -12.98 -7.49 -2.25
CA THR A 76 -13.56 -6.35 -2.97
C THR A 76 -12.49 -5.30 -3.31
N LEU A 77 -11.60 -4.95 -2.36
CA LEU A 77 -10.50 -4.01 -2.61
C LEU A 77 -9.51 -4.56 -3.66
N THR A 78 -9.29 -5.86 -3.66
CA THR A 78 -8.44 -6.52 -4.65
C THR A 78 -9.09 -6.55 -6.05
N ASP A 79 -10.39 -6.78 -6.12
CA ASP A 79 -11.15 -6.74 -7.37
C ASP A 79 -11.16 -5.32 -7.97
N ASP A 80 -11.12 -4.27 -7.14
CA ASP A 80 -10.91 -2.89 -7.59
C ASP A 80 -9.55 -2.71 -8.28
N VAL A 81 -8.49 -3.27 -7.70
CA VAL A 81 -7.15 -3.26 -8.32
C VAL A 81 -7.18 -3.97 -9.67
N ALA A 82 -7.88 -5.11 -9.76
CA ALA A 82 -8.05 -5.84 -11.01
C ALA A 82 -8.80 -5.01 -12.06
N ALA A 83 -9.88 -4.33 -11.68
CA ALA A 83 -10.63 -3.44 -12.58
C ALA A 83 -9.75 -2.31 -13.14
N VAL A 84 -8.86 -1.72 -12.32
CA VAL A 84 -7.89 -0.72 -12.78
C VAL A 84 -6.91 -1.33 -13.78
N ILE A 85 -6.32 -2.48 -13.48
CA ILE A 85 -5.36 -3.16 -14.37
C ILE A 85 -6.00 -3.49 -15.72
N GLU A 86 -7.22 -4.01 -15.72
CA GLU A 86 -7.94 -4.40 -16.93
C GLU A 86 -8.36 -3.19 -17.77
N GLN A 87 -9.02 -2.18 -17.18
CA GLN A 87 -9.58 -1.05 -17.92
C GLN A 87 -8.53 -0.05 -18.40
N HIS A 88 -7.36 -0.01 -17.77
CA HIS A 88 -6.19 0.74 -18.26
C HIS A 88 -5.28 -0.10 -19.16
N ASP A 89 -5.68 -1.33 -19.48
CA ASP A 89 -4.97 -2.30 -20.34
C ASP A 89 -3.49 -2.45 -19.94
N LEU A 90 -3.26 -2.71 -18.66
CA LEU A 90 -1.90 -2.83 -18.12
C LEU A 90 -1.37 -4.24 -18.31
N HIS A 91 -0.15 -4.34 -18.87
CA HIS A 91 0.60 -5.58 -19.08
C HIS A 91 2.03 -5.41 -18.62
N ASP A 92 2.69 -6.48 -18.19
CA ASP A 92 4.06 -6.46 -17.66
C ASP A 92 4.23 -5.43 -16.53
N VAL A 93 3.23 -5.37 -15.64
CA VAL A 93 3.11 -4.36 -14.60
C VAL A 93 4.13 -4.61 -13.50
N MET A 94 4.83 -3.56 -13.09
CA MET A 94 5.42 -3.53 -11.75
C MET A 94 4.42 -2.94 -10.77
N ILE A 95 4.02 -3.70 -9.75
CA ILE A 95 3.24 -3.15 -8.64
C ILE A 95 4.20 -2.61 -7.58
N VAL A 96 4.02 -1.35 -7.20
CA VAL A 96 4.67 -0.73 -6.03
C VAL A 96 3.59 -0.46 -5.00
N ALA A 97 3.62 -1.18 -3.88
CA ALA A 97 2.55 -1.18 -2.90
C ALA A 97 3.04 -0.78 -1.52
N HIS A 98 2.54 0.33 -0.99
CA HIS A 98 2.90 0.84 0.33
C HIS A 98 1.89 0.40 1.38
N SER A 99 2.38 -0.19 2.49
CA SER A 99 1.58 -0.51 3.67
C SER A 99 0.32 -1.32 3.34
N MET A 100 -0.90 -0.77 3.53
CA MET A 100 -2.16 -1.40 3.14
C MET A 100 -2.18 -1.85 1.67
N GLY A 101 -1.58 -1.08 0.75
CA GLY A 101 -1.49 -1.50 -0.64
C GLY A 101 -0.81 -2.86 -0.81
N SER A 102 0.05 -3.28 0.14
CA SER A 102 0.72 -4.57 0.10
C SER A 102 -0.24 -5.75 0.26
N ILE A 103 -1.30 -5.62 1.08
CA ILE A 103 -2.29 -6.69 1.22
C ILE A 103 -3.12 -6.85 -0.06
N GLU A 104 -3.45 -5.73 -0.71
CA GLU A 104 -4.16 -5.74 -2.01
C GLU A 104 -3.29 -6.37 -3.10
N ALA A 105 -2.00 -6.01 -3.17
CA ALA A 105 -1.07 -6.54 -4.15
C ALA A 105 -0.81 -8.04 -3.99
N VAL A 106 -0.60 -8.50 -2.75
CA VAL A 106 -0.38 -9.93 -2.45
C VAL A 106 -1.64 -10.75 -2.73
N ASN A 107 -2.81 -10.24 -2.32
CA ASN A 107 -4.08 -10.92 -2.59
C ASN A 107 -4.43 -10.91 -4.09
N TYR A 108 -4.05 -9.86 -4.83
CA TYR A 108 -4.23 -9.81 -6.28
C TYR A 108 -3.55 -11.00 -6.98
N LEU A 109 -2.28 -11.26 -6.64
CA LEU A 109 -1.54 -12.37 -7.22
C LEU A 109 -2.16 -13.73 -6.89
N ALA A 110 -2.69 -13.90 -5.69
CA ALA A 110 -3.36 -15.13 -5.29
C ALA A 110 -4.74 -15.33 -5.95
N ARG A 111 -5.49 -14.24 -6.16
CA ARG A 111 -6.89 -14.25 -6.61
C ARG A 111 -7.04 -14.13 -8.13
N HIS A 112 -6.24 -13.27 -8.75
CA HIS A 112 -6.31 -12.95 -10.19
C HIS A 112 -5.12 -13.51 -10.99
N GLY A 113 -4.14 -14.12 -10.30
CA GLY A 113 -2.94 -14.64 -10.94
C GLY A 113 -1.90 -13.57 -11.29
N ALA A 114 -0.81 -14.00 -11.87
CA ALA A 114 0.35 -13.16 -12.12
C ALA A 114 0.58 -12.84 -13.60
N GLU A 115 -0.36 -13.16 -14.49
CA GLU A 115 -0.16 -13.07 -15.96
C GLU A 115 0.15 -11.63 -16.42
N ARG A 116 -0.45 -10.64 -15.80
CA ARG A 116 -0.23 -9.23 -16.11
C ARG A 116 0.89 -8.58 -15.30
N ILE A 117 1.47 -9.30 -14.33
CA ILE A 117 2.42 -8.74 -13.36
C ILE A 117 3.83 -9.24 -13.65
N ALA A 118 4.75 -8.33 -13.90
CA ALA A 118 6.16 -8.63 -14.11
C ALA A 118 6.94 -8.68 -12.79
N ARG A 119 6.68 -7.75 -11.88
CA ARG A 119 7.44 -7.56 -10.63
C ARG A 119 6.56 -7.01 -9.52
N LEU A 120 6.99 -7.24 -8.28
CA LEU A 120 6.33 -6.74 -7.07
C LEU A 120 7.33 -5.99 -6.17
N ALA A 121 7.02 -4.76 -5.80
CA ALA A 121 7.75 -4.03 -4.76
C ALA A 121 6.80 -3.71 -3.59
N LEU A 122 7.09 -4.25 -2.43
CA LEU A 122 6.37 -4.02 -1.19
C LEU A 122 7.15 -3.02 -0.33
N VAL A 123 6.57 -1.85 -0.09
CA VAL A 123 7.20 -0.75 0.66
C VAL A 123 6.54 -0.66 2.04
N ALA A 124 7.30 -0.86 3.10
CA ALA A 124 6.80 -0.93 4.47
C ALA A 124 5.51 -1.77 4.58
N PRO A 125 5.51 -3.04 4.09
CA PRO A 125 4.30 -3.85 3.99
C PRO A 125 3.70 -4.17 5.36
N THR A 126 2.39 -4.37 5.40
CA THR A 126 1.64 -4.90 6.55
C THR A 126 1.38 -6.41 6.45
N THR A 127 1.90 -7.04 5.40
CA THR A 127 1.88 -8.50 5.22
C THR A 127 2.94 -9.17 6.10
N PRO A 128 2.85 -10.49 6.41
CA PRO A 128 1.82 -11.40 5.91
C PRO A 128 0.60 -11.52 6.80
N PHE A 129 0.72 -11.32 8.13
CA PHE A 129 -0.35 -11.39 9.11
C PHE A 129 0.10 -10.85 10.47
N ILE A 130 -0.62 -9.88 11.02
CA ILE A 130 -0.18 -9.13 12.21
C ILE A 130 -0.83 -9.60 13.52
N VAL A 131 -1.88 -10.43 13.46
CA VAL A 131 -2.60 -10.86 14.68
C VAL A 131 -2.02 -12.15 15.23
N GLN A 132 -1.86 -12.18 16.55
CA GLN A 132 -1.44 -13.37 17.28
C GLN A 132 -2.50 -14.46 17.19
N THR A 133 -2.04 -15.67 16.83
CA THR A 133 -2.79 -16.91 16.79
C THR A 133 -1.89 -18.04 17.32
N GLU A 134 -2.43 -19.23 17.50
CA GLU A 134 -1.65 -20.40 17.93
C GLU A 134 -0.45 -20.66 16.99
N ASP A 135 -0.65 -20.46 15.69
CA ASP A 135 0.36 -20.65 14.64
C ASP A 135 1.11 -19.37 14.25
N ASN A 136 0.87 -18.24 14.94
CA ASN A 136 1.58 -16.96 14.81
C ASN A 136 1.82 -16.33 16.21
N PRO A 137 2.52 -17.04 17.12
CA PRO A 137 2.58 -16.66 18.54
C PRO A 137 3.31 -15.33 18.81
N ASP A 138 4.24 -14.93 17.93
CA ASP A 138 5.06 -13.72 18.10
C ASP A 138 4.40 -12.45 17.55
N ALA A 139 3.17 -12.53 17.06
CA ALA A 139 2.44 -11.41 16.48
C ALA A 139 1.74 -10.56 17.55
N VAL A 140 1.04 -9.52 17.13
CA VAL A 140 0.36 -8.57 18.02
C VAL A 140 -0.85 -9.25 18.68
N PRO A 141 -0.96 -9.24 20.02
CA PRO A 141 -2.12 -9.79 20.71
C PRO A 141 -3.45 -9.20 20.19
N ARG A 142 -4.44 -10.07 19.96
CA ARG A 142 -5.75 -9.67 19.43
C ARG A 142 -6.38 -8.52 20.23
N ALA A 143 -6.28 -8.54 21.55
CA ALA A 143 -6.82 -7.50 22.41
C ALA A 143 -6.17 -6.12 22.16
N MET A 144 -4.88 -6.07 21.79
CA MET A 144 -4.21 -4.81 21.44
C MET A 144 -4.72 -4.27 20.10
N VAL A 145 -4.94 -5.14 19.12
CA VAL A 145 -5.51 -4.75 17.82
C VAL A 145 -6.93 -4.21 18.00
N ASP A 146 -7.76 -4.90 18.78
CA ASP A 146 -9.13 -4.47 19.07
C ASP A 146 -9.15 -3.13 19.85
N ALA A 147 -8.22 -2.92 20.78
CA ALA A 147 -8.07 -1.65 21.50
C ALA A 147 -7.67 -0.49 20.57
N GLN A 148 -6.76 -0.71 19.62
CA GLN A 148 -6.42 0.31 18.61
C GLN A 148 -7.62 0.67 17.73
N ILE A 149 -8.38 -0.32 17.26
CA ILE A 149 -9.59 -0.10 16.47
C ILE A 149 -10.63 0.69 17.27
N ALA A 150 -10.80 0.37 18.56
CA ALA A 150 -11.70 1.10 19.45
C ALA A 150 -11.27 2.55 19.69
N ALA A 151 -9.95 2.80 19.86
CA ALA A 151 -9.42 4.15 20.01
C ALA A 151 -9.64 5.01 18.75
N ILE A 152 -9.41 4.45 17.56
CA ILE A 152 -9.71 5.11 16.27
C ILE A 152 -11.22 5.42 16.17
N ALA A 153 -12.08 4.48 16.55
CA ALA A 153 -13.53 4.66 16.52
C ALA A 153 -14.02 5.74 17.48
N GLN A 154 -13.37 5.89 18.62
CA GLN A 154 -13.72 6.86 19.64
C GLN A 154 -13.34 8.29 19.25
N ASP A 155 -12.10 8.49 18.77
CA ASP A 155 -11.59 9.80 18.36
C ASP A 155 -10.40 9.61 17.39
N PHE A 156 -10.68 9.60 16.09
CA PHE A 156 -9.65 9.39 15.07
C PHE A 156 -8.62 10.52 15.05
N SER A 157 -9.03 11.76 15.25
CA SER A 157 -8.13 12.91 15.21
C SER A 157 -7.15 12.89 16.38
N LYS A 158 -7.65 12.56 17.58
CA LYS A 158 -6.82 12.39 18.78
C LYS A 158 -5.86 11.22 18.61
N TRP A 159 -6.36 10.05 18.19
CA TRP A 159 -5.54 8.87 17.96
C TRP A 159 -4.41 9.16 16.96
N MET A 160 -4.72 9.86 15.88
CA MET A 160 -3.73 10.24 14.87
C MET A 160 -2.65 11.16 15.47
N GLY A 161 -3.03 12.20 16.23
CA GLY A 161 -2.08 13.12 16.87
C GLY A 161 -1.15 12.41 17.86
N GLU A 162 -1.64 11.38 18.55
CA GLU A 162 -0.85 10.58 19.50
C GLU A 162 0.09 9.57 18.80
N ASN A 163 -0.21 9.17 17.55
CA ASN A 163 0.51 8.11 16.83
C ASN A 163 1.30 8.60 15.62
N GLU A 164 1.25 9.89 15.25
CA GLU A 164 1.92 10.38 14.04
C GLU A 164 3.44 10.54 14.19
N ALA A 165 3.94 10.82 15.40
CA ALA A 165 5.35 11.15 15.59
C ALA A 165 6.30 10.06 15.07
N PRO A 166 6.10 8.77 15.40
CA PRO A 166 6.97 7.71 14.91
C PRO A 166 6.72 7.33 13.43
N PHE A 167 5.70 7.91 12.79
CA PHE A 167 5.43 7.69 11.38
C PHE A 167 6.40 8.45 10.47
N PHE A 168 6.98 9.54 10.97
CA PHE A 168 7.87 10.44 10.25
C PHE A 168 9.29 10.45 10.81
N MET A 169 10.22 11.02 10.05
CA MET A 169 11.52 11.44 10.59
C MET A 169 11.36 12.67 11.49
N PRO A 170 12.19 12.85 12.53
CA PRO A 170 12.11 14.02 13.42
C PRO A 170 12.19 15.36 12.68
N ASP A 171 12.96 15.44 11.61
CA ASP A 171 13.18 16.62 10.76
C ASP A 171 12.17 16.77 9.61
N THR A 172 11.17 15.91 9.54
CA THR A 172 10.09 16.05 8.52
C THR A 172 9.37 17.38 8.70
N ALA A 173 9.34 18.18 7.62
CA ALA A 173 8.75 19.51 7.62
C ALA A 173 7.28 19.50 8.05
N GLU A 174 6.85 20.49 8.85
CA GLU A 174 5.49 20.58 9.35
C GLU A 174 4.44 20.66 8.22
N VAL A 175 4.77 21.32 7.11
CA VAL A 175 3.87 21.38 5.94
C VAL A 175 3.58 19.97 5.37
N THR A 176 4.55 19.06 5.41
CA THR A 176 4.38 17.67 4.98
C THR A 176 3.51 16.91 5.97
N ARG A 177 3.74 17.08 7.28
CA ARG A 177 2.91 16.47 8.33
C ARG A 177 1.45 16.96 8.25
N ALA A 178 1.25 18.28 8.07
CA ALA A 178 -0.07 18.88 7.92
C ALA A 178 -0.81 18.33 6.69
N TRP A 179 -0.13 18.22 5.56
CA TRP A 179 -0.68 17.65 4.33
C TRP A 179 -1.12 16.19 4.54
N ILE A 180 -0.33 15.37 5.21
CA ILE A 180 -0.67 13.98 5.51
C ILE A 180 -1.84 13.89 6.49
N ARG A 181 -1.88 14.72 7.54
CA ARG A 181 -3.02 14.78 8.48
C ARG A 181 -4.32 15.13 7.75
N GLU A 182 -4.29 16.13 6.86
CA GLU A 182 -5.45 16.50 6.05
C GLU A 182 -5.91 15.34 5.17
N MET A 183 -4.97 14.67 4.48
CA MET A 183 -5.28 13.51 3.64
C MET A 183 -5.93 12.39 4.47
N MET A 184 -5.38 12.04 5.62
CA MET A 184 -5.91 10.98 6.49
C MET A 184 -7.30 11.32 7.02
N LEU A 185 -7.52 12.56 7.48
CA LEU A 185 -8.80 13.02 8.04
C LEU A 185 -9.88 13.24 6.97
N SER A 186 -9.51 13.34 5.70
CA SER A 186 -10.49 13.42 4.60
C SER A 186 -11.24 12.11 4.36
N VAL A 187 -10.70 10.97 4.84
CA VAL A 187 -11.35 9.67 4.73
C VAL A 187 -12.45 9.54 5.78
N PRO A 188 -13.71 9.22 5.41
CA PRO A 188 -14.77 9.03 6.40
C PRO A 188 -14.40 7.97 7.43
N LEU A 189 -14.65 8.25 8.71
CA LEU A 189 -14.32 7.33 9.81
C LEU A 189 -14.84 5.90 9.62
N PRO A 190 -16.08 5.65 9.13
CA PRO A 190 -16.53 4.29 8.85
C PRO A 190 -15.66 3.55 7.82
N VAL A 191 -15.18 4.26 6.78
CA VAL A 191 -14.27 3.72 5.77
C VAL A 191 -12.90 3.42 6.36
N ALA A 192 -12.34 4.38 7.11
CA ALA A 192 -11.05 4.20 7.78
C ALA A 192 -11.07 2.98 8.71
N LEU A 193 -12.15 2.80 9.49
CA LEU A 193 -12.34 1.64 10.38
C LEU A 193 -12.51 0.33 9.62
N ALA A 194 -13.29 0.31 8.55
CA ALA A 194 -13.47 -0.89 7.73
C ALA A 194 -12.13 -1.34 7.14
N CYS A 195 -11.38 -0.42 6.51
CA CYS A 195 -10.04 -0.68 5.98
C CYS A 195 -9.06 -1.11 7.08
N ARG A 196 -9.10 -0.47 8.28
CA ARG A 196 -8.24 -0.88 9.41
C ARG A 196 -8.49 -2.32 9.85
N LYS A 197 -9.77 -2.74 9.90
CA LYS A 197 -10.12 -4.13 10.19
C LYS A 197 -9.60 -5.07 9.11
N THR A 198 -9.76 -4.72 7.85
CA THR A 198 -9.25 -5.51 6.71
C THR A 198 -7.74 -5.71 6.81
N ILE A 199 -6.95 -4.65 7.05
CA ILE A 199 -5.50 -4.76 7.28
C ILE A 199 -5.20 -5.70 8.45
N SER A 200 -5.92 -5.52 9.56
CA SER A 200 -5.62 -6.24 10.80
C SER A 200 -5.87 -7.74 10.68
N PHE A 201 -6.91 -8.13 9.94
CA PHE A 201 -7.37 -9.53 9.94
C PHE A 201 -7.12 -10.28 8.63
N ALA A 202 -6.45 -9.66 7.67
CA ALA A 202 -6.01 -10.32 6.44
C ALA A 202 -4.84 -11.28 6.72
N ASP A 203 -5.10 -12.58 6.74
CA ASP A 203 -4.05 -13.59 6.78
C ASP A 203 -3.63 -13.95 5.35
N LEU A 204 -2.49 -13.42 4.96
CA LEU A 204 -1.91 -13.58 3.63
C LEU A 204 -0.67 -14.49 3.61
N ARG A 205 -0.46 -15.30 4.64
CA ARG A 205 0.71 -16.20 4.73
C ARG A 205 0.74 -17.21 3.58
N ALA A 206 -0.39 -17.82 3.28
CA ALA A 206 -0.51 -18.76 2.16
C ALA A 206 -0.34 -18.04 0.80
N ALA A 207 -0.99 -16.88 0.62
CA ALA A 207 -0.87 -16.07 -0.59
C ALA A 207 0.57 -15.63 -0.84
N ALA A 208 1.25 -15.12 0.18
CA ALA A 208 2.66 -14.71 0.08
C ALA A 208 3.58 -15.87 -0.31
N SER A 209 3.35 -17.06 0.26
CA SER A 209 4.15 -18.26 -0.08
C SER A 209 3.95 -18.75 -1.52
N GLY A 210 2.85 -18.40 -2.15
CA GLY A 210 2.54 -18.73 -3.54
C GLY A 210 3.09 -17.73 -4.58
N ILE A 211 3.72 -16.64 -4.17
CA ILE A 211 4.23 -15.63 -5.10
C ILE A 211 5.49 -16.16 -5.80
N ASP A 212 5.44 -16.19 -7.14
CA ASP A 212 6.53 -16.61 -8.02
C ASP A 212 7.18 -15.46 -8.81
N ARG A 213 6.73 -14.23 -8.59
CA ARG A 213 7.26 -13.05 -9.26
C ARG A 213 8.48 -12.47 -8.53
N PRO A 214 9.46 -11.91 -9.27
CA PRO A 214 10.54 -11.17 -8.65
C PRO A 214 9.98 -10.14 -7.69
N THR A 215 10.42 -10.20 -6.42
CA THR A 215 9.86 -9.36 -5.36
C THR A 215 10.97 -8.62 -4.62
N LEU A 216 10.80 -7.28 -4.51
CA LEU A 216 11.58 -6.40 -3.66
C LEU A 216 10.72 -6.00 -2.45
N ILE A 217 11.27 -6.16 -1.25
CA ILE A 217 10.68 -5.65 -0.03
C ILE A 217 11.59 -4.55 0.52
N VAL A 218 11.05 -3.34 0.68
CA VAL A 218 11.77 -2.20 1.28
C VAL A 218 11.13 -1.89 2.62
N HIS A 219 11.89 -1.88 3.70
CA HIS A 219 11.32 -1.65 5.03
C HIS A 219 12.29 -0.87 5.92
N GLY A 220 11.75 0.03 6.75
CA GLY A 220 12.50 0.72 7.77
C GLY A 220 12.61 -0.11 9.05
N ASP A 221 13.76 -0.12 9.70
CA ASP A 221 13.95 -0.83 10.98
C ASP A 221 13.40 -0.05 12.20
N ASN A 222 13.01 1.22 12.00
CA ASN A 222 12.32 2.06 12.99
C ASN A 222 10.84 2.26 12.68
N ASP A 223 10.23 1.34 11.93
CA ASP A 223 8.81 1.38 11.59
C ASP A 223 7.95 0.90 12.77
N ALA A 224 7.34 1.85 13.49
CA ALA A 224 6.45 1.55 14.61
C ALA A 224 5.01 1.21 14.17
N SER A 225 4.62 1.54 12.94
CA SER A 225 3.27 1.27 12.41
C SER A 225 3.12 -0.17 11.92
N ALA A 226 4.18 -0.70 11.31
CA ALA A 226 4.27 -2.07 10.81
C ALA A 226 5.68 -2.61 11.13
N PRO A 227 5.97 -3.04 12.37
CA PRO A 227 7.31 -3.42 12.78
C PRO A 227 7.94 -4.46 11.83
N LEU A 228 9.16 -4.17 11.37
CA LEU A 228 9.89 -4.97 10.39
C LEU A 228 9.85 -6.48 10.70
N GLU A 229 10.13 -6.85 11.95
CA GLU A 229 10.23 -8.26 12.38
C GLU A 229 8.89 -8.99 12.34
N LEU A 230 7.77 -8.27 12.45
CA LEU A 230 6.43 -8.84 12.41
C LEU A 230 5.83 -8.88 11.00
N THR A 231 6.36 -8.07 10.09
CA THR A 231 5.78 -7.82 8.75
C THR A 231 6.78 -8.09 7.63
N GLY A 232 7.57 -7.11 7.21
CA GLY A 232 8.47 -7.21 6.06
C GLY A 232 9.46 -8.37 6.16
N ALA A 233 10.06 -8.62 7.32
CA ALA A 233 10.97 -9.74 7.52
C ALA A 233 10.26 -11.11 7.45
N LYS A 234 9.04 -11.22 7.99
CA LYS A 234 8.22 -12.44 7.84
C LYS A 234 7.77 -12.64 6.39
N THR A 235 7.36 -11.55 5.71
CA THR A 235 6.97 -11.60 4.30
C THR A 235 8.13 -12.06 3.42
N ALA A 236 9.34 -11.56 3.66
CA ALA A 236 10.53 -11.96 2.93
C ALA A 236 10.88 -13.45 3.10
N LYS A 237 10.60 -14.02 4.27
CA LYS A 237 10.80 -15.47 4.50
C LYS A 237 9.79 -16.33 3.74
N LEU A 238 8.59 -15.81 3.46
CA LEU A 238 7.53 -16.53 2.75
C LEU A 238 7.67 -16.43 1.24
N ILE A 239 8.02 -15.26 0.71
CA ILE A 239 8.18 -15.05 -0.74
C ILE A 239 9.57 -15.52 -1.17
N LYS A 240 9.60 -16.70 -1.79
CA LYS A 240 10.84 -17.35 -2.20
C LYS A 240 11.61 -16.52 -3.22
N GLY A 241 12.87 -16.23 -2.94
CA GLY A 241 13.72 -15.43 -3.82
C GLY A 241 13.49 -13.92 -3.74
N SER A 242 12.67 -13.45 -2.80
CA SER A 242 12.53 -12.02 -2.57
C SER A 242 13.81 -11.38 -2.01
N ARG A 243 14.03 -10.10 -2.34
CA ARG A 243 15.10 -9.27 -1.78
C ARG A 243 14.52 -8.36 -0.72
N LEU A 244 15.03 -8.42 0.51
CA LEU A 244 14.70 -7.47 1.57
C LEU A 244 15.79 -6.38 1.65
N ALA A 245 15.38 -5.12 1.46
CA ALA A 245 16.21 -3.93 1.65
C ALA A 245 15.76 -3.22 2.93
N VAL A 246 16.59 -3.28 3.96
CA VAL A 246 16.33 -2.60 5.23
C VAL A 246 16.91 -1.19 5.20
N TYR A 247 16.12 -0.20 5.59
CA TYR A 247 16.53 1.20 5.69
C TYR A 247 16.73 1.55 7.16
N GLU A 248 17.98 1.75 7.54
CA GLU A 248 18.38 2.06 8.91
C GLU A 248 17.77 3.37 9.40
N GLY A 249 17.15 3.34 10.58
CA GLY A 249 16.47 4.47 11.22
C GLY A 249 15.19 4.93 10.50
N ALA A 250 14.79 4.30 9.42
CA ALA A 250 13.67 4.76 8.62
C ALA A 250 12.31 4.36 9.24
N PRO A 251 11.35 5.29 9.25
CA PRO A 251 9.99 5.07 9.75
C PRO A 251 9.07 4.50 8.66
N HIS A 252 7.76 4.42 8.95
CA HIS A 252 6.76 3.90 8.02
C HIS A 252 6.57 4.73 6.74
N ALA A 253 6.75 6.05 6.81
CA ALA A 253 6.52 6.98 5.69
C ALA A 253 7.63 6.98 4.63
N LEU A 254 8.19 5.82 4.28
CA LEU A 254 9.31 5.66 3.33
C LEU A 254 9.17 6.44 2.02
N PRO A 255 7.99 6.46 1.34
CA PRO A 255 7.83 7.21 0.10
C PRO A 255 8.08 8.71 0.24
N LEU A 256 7.90 9.25 1.45
CA LEU A 256 8.12 10.68 1.77
C LEU A 256 9.51 10.93 2.33
N THR A 257 9.90 10.14 3.34
CA THR A 257 11.11 10.40 4.14
C THR A 257 12.38 9.92 3.46
N HIS A 258 12.29 8.87 2.64
CA HIS A 258 13.42 8.24 1.95
C HIS A 258 13.20 8.14 0.44
N SER A 259 12.48 9.12 -0.15
CA SER A 259 12.03 9.09 -1.54
C SER A 259 13.18 8.84 -2.53
N ALA A 260 14.32 9.53 -2.39
CA ALA A 260 15.45 9.39 -3.31
C ALA A 260 16.07 7.99 -3.28
N ARG A 261 16.27 7.41 -2.08
CA ARG A 261 16.79 6.05 -1.92
C ARG A 261 15.80 5.01 -2.43
N LEU A 262 14.52 5.19 -2.10
CA LEU A 262 13.45 4.32 -2.60
C LEU A 262 13.43 4.30 -4.13
N MET A 263 13.53 5.46 -4.78
CA MET A 263 13.56 5.54 -6.24
C MET A 263 14.78 4.84 -6.84
N ALA A 264 15.97 5.00 -6.25
CA ALA A 264 17.17 4.30 -6.71
C ALA A 264 17.00 2.77 -6.63
N ASP A 265 16.47 2.25 -5.52
CA ASP A 265 16.23 0.82 -5.35
C ASP A 265 15.15 0.28 -6.27
N LEU A 266 14.06 1.04 -6.52
CA LEU A 266 13.01 0.67 -7.46
C LEU A 266 13.54 0.61 -8.90
N LEU A 267 14.27 1.63 -9.35
CA LEU A 267 14.85 1.66 -10.70
C LEU A 267 15.85 0.51 -10.90
N ALA A 268 16.76 0.29 -9.95
CA ALA A 268 17.69 -0.84 -10.01
C ALA A 268 16.96 -2.20 -10.06
N PHE A 269 15.82 -2.32 -9.37
CA PHE A 269 15.01 -3.53 -9.39
C PHE A 269 14.23 -3.71 -10.70
N MET A 270 13.88 -2.62 -11.39
CA MET A 270 13.22 -2.67 -12.70
C MET A 270 14.16 -3.13 -13.81
N ASP A 271 15.45 -2.86 -13.68
CA ASP A 271 16.46 -3.16 -14.70
C ASP A 271 17.10 -4.55 -14.50
N ALA A 272 16.88 -5.19 -13.35
CA ALA A 272 17.40 -6.53 -13.04
C ALA A 272 16.50 -7.64 -13.63
#